data_e10b52da2a4d2169209929819f65d8aa
#
_entry.id   e10b52da2a4d2169209929819f65d8aa
#
_cell.length_a   1.000
_cell.length_b   1.000
_cell.length_c   1.000
_cell.angle_alpha   90.00
_cell.angle_beta   90.00
_cell.angle_gamma   90.00
#
_symmetry.space_group_name_H-M   'P 1'
#
loop_
_entity.id
_entity.type
_entity.pdbx_description
1 polymer ?
#
loop_
_entity_poly.entity_id
_entity_poly.type
_entity_poly.pdbx_seq_one_letter_code
_entity_poly.pdbx_strand_id
1 'polypeptide(L)'
;MNALPLVSVIVPNYNYAESLDLCLRSILDQTYPNIELLMVDDCSTDQSVAVAEALGVRVLSTGSNGGCGTARNVGAAHTDGELICYVDSDLALAPDAIASAVRILRAEPAVGAVCGIQDPEPLLHDTMVSRYRGLQYHYWSLSSEGDVSFLFPAVCMIRRTVYDEIGPFNPALRQTEEVDYGYRLTRRHRMRLTSEVRGRHDHDHELRGLLRKLFHRGRLRIPLYARARRFGKGFETASRAWGSLAAFLSLPALAVPLLLGPWGAVLPVLLLVASLACDAGMYRFVLRRHGPLFLLAFAGLQFLVNVTITAGVATGAAQWLLSRPFRQLYDASFPIDGKPQWNSA
;
A
#
# COMPACT_ATOMS: atom_id res chain seq x y z
N MET A 1 8.80 -34.61 12.30
CA MET A 1 8.15 -33.61 11.45
C MET A 1 8.07 -32.34 12.29
N ASN A 2 8.73 -31.25 11.88
CA ASN A 2 8.55 -29.98 12.60
C ASN A 2 7.08 -29.55 12.48
N ALA A 3 6.46 -29.20 13.61
CA ALA A 3 5.09 -28.71 13.65
C ALA A 3 4.92 -27.53 12.68
N LEU A 4 3.72 -27.38 12.13
CA LEU A 4 3.40 -26.22 11.31
C LEU A 4 3.34 -24.97 12.22
N PRO A 5 4.03 -23.86 11.92
CA PRO A 5 3.99 -22.68 12.75
C PRO A 5 2.57 -22.11 12.84
N LEU A 6 2.19 -21.60 14.01
CA LEU A 6 0.95 -20.87 14.17
C LEU A 6 1.03 -19.52 13.44
N VAL A 7 0.02 -19.23 12.62
CA VAL A 7 -0.14 -17.95 11.92
C VAL A 7 -1.25 -17.14 12.57
N SER A 8 -0.90 -16.01 13.15
CA SER A 8 -1.89 -15.01 13.60
C SER A 8 -2.31 -14.16 12.43
N VAL A 9 -3.51 -14.36 11.92
CA VAL A 9 -4.09 -13.50 10.87
C VAL A 9 -4.85 -12.37 11.54
N ILE A 10 -4.39 -11.13 11.29
CA ILE A 10 -4.95 -9.92 11.88
C ILE A 10 -5.58 -9.09 10.76
N VAL A 11 -6.88 -8.80 10.91
CA VAL A 11 -7.66 -8.00 9.98
C VAL A 11 -8.00 -6.66 10.65
N PRO A 12 -7.25 -5.57 10.38
CA PRO A 12 -7.63 -4.25 10.84
C PRO A 12 -8.86 -3.77 10.05
N ASN A 13 -9.89 -3.29 10.76
CA ASN A 13 -11.13 -2.87 10.13
C ASN A 13 -11.62 -1.52 10.63
N TYR A 14 -12.16 -0.71 9.70
CA TYR A 14 -12.91 0.50 10.01
C TYR A 14 -13.89 0.82 8.88
N ASN A 15 -15.19 0.52 9.09
CA ASN A 15 -16.26 0.79 8.13
C ASN A 15 -16.10 0.09 6.77
N TYR A 16 -15.82 -1.21 6.77
CA TYR A 16 -15.69 -2.05 5.57
C TYR A 16 -16.68 -3.23 5.57
N ALA A 17 -17.87 -3.09 6.19
CA ALA A 17 -18.85 -4.18 6.30
C ALA A 17 -19.16 -4.88 4.96
N GLU A 18 -19.15 -4.14 3.85
CA GLU A 18 -19.49 -4.64 2.52
C GLU A 18 -18.48 -5.67 2.00
N SER A 19 -17.18 -5.44 2.17
CA SER A 19 -16.11 -6.33 1.72
C SER A 19 -15.66 -7.35 2.77
N LEU A 20 -15.93 -7.05 4.05
CA LEU A 20 -15.42 -7.81 5.19
C LEU A 20 -15.86 -9.27 5.19
N ASP A 21 -17.10 -9.59 4.80
CA ASP A 21 -17.58 -10.98 4.71
C ASP A 21 -16.71 -11.79 3.74
N LEU A 22 -16.41 -11.25 2.56
CA LEU A 22 -15.56 -11.90 1.56
C LEU A 22 -14.11 -12.05 2.06
N CYS A 23 -13.58 -11.04 2.75
CA CYS A 23 -12.27 -11.09 3.36
C CYS A 23 -12.17 -12.21 4.38
N LEU A 24 -13.06 -12.22 5.40
CA LEU A 24 -13.02 -13.17 6.48
C LEU A 24 -13.25 -14.61 6.00
N ARG A 25 -14.22 -14.86 5.10
CA ARG A 25 -14.43 -16.18 4.50
C ARG A 25 -13.19 -16.65 3.74
N SER A 26 -12.53 -15.79 2.98
CA SER A 26 -11.31 -16.17 2.26
C SER A 26 -10.17 -16.60 3.19
N ILE A 27 -10.14 -16.10 4.43
CA ILE A 27 -9.18 -16.50 5.46
C ILE A 27 -9.60 -17.83 6.13
N LEU A 28 -10.87 -17.99 6.42
CA LEU A 28 -11.42 -19.23 6.99
C LEU A 28 -11.27 -20.43 6.03
N ASP A 29 -11.32 -20.17 4.72
CA ASP A 29 -11.19 -21.17 3.64
C ASP A 29 -9.73 -21.42 3.20
N GLN A 30 -8.73 -20.92 3.93
CA GLN A 30 -7.32 -21.14 3.57
C GLN A 30 -6.92 -22.61 3.71
N THR A 31 -6.09 -23.09 2.80
CA THR A 31 -5.54 -24.45 2.82
C THR A 31 -4.54 -24.69 3.94
N TYR A 32 -4.01 -23.64 4.54
CA TYR A 32 -3.11 -23.73 5.70
C TYR A 32 -3.91 -23.94 6.99
N PRO A 33 -3.69 -25.04 7.76
CA PRO A 33 -4.63 -25.44 8.83
C PRO A 33 -4.36 -24.77 10.19
N ASN A 34 -3.16 -24.22 10.44
CA ASN A 34 -2.78 -23.72 11.78
C ASN A 34 -2.85 -22.20 11.86
N ILE A 35 -4.09 -21.68 11.91
CA ILE A 35 -4.40 -20.24 11.88
C ILE A 35 -5.19 -19.87 13.13
N GLU A 36 -4.83 -18.75 13.77
CA GLU A 36 -5.72 -17.96 14.62
C GLU A 36 -6.14 -16.70 13.89
N LEU A 37 -7.43 -16.40 13.85
CA LEU A 37 -7.99 -15.23 13.16
C LEU A 37 -8.52 -14.22 14.18
N LEU A 38 -8.08 -12.96 14.04
CA LEU A 38 -8.51 -11.84 14.85
C LEU A 38 -8.85 -10.64 13.97
N MET A 39 -10.08 -10.15 14.05
CA MET A 39 -10.45 -8.84 13.54
C MET A 39 -10.23 -7.78 14.61
N VAL A 40 -9.58 -6.68 14.26
CA VAL A 40 -9.42 -5.52 15.16
C VAL A 40 -10.22 -4.35 14.59
N ASP A 41 -11.30 -4.02 15.27
CA ASP A 41 -12.21 -2.95 14.90
C ASP A 41 -11.73 -1.61 15.45
N ASP A 42 -11.47 -0.66 14.55
CA ASP A 42 -11.01 0.69 14.89
C ASP A 42 -12.19 1.67 15.11
N CYS A 43 -13.20 1.22 15.86
CA CYS A 43 -14.43 1.94 16.19
C CYS A 43 -15.32 2.19 14.96
N SER A 44 -15.65 1.13 14.22
CA SER A 44 -16.61 1.18 13.10
C SER A 44 -17.99 1.64 13.54
N THR A 45 -18.68 2.32 12.64
CA THR A 45 -20.06 2.81 12.82
C THR A 45 -21.06 2.09 11.91
N ASP A 46 -20.57 1.20 11.07
CA ASP A 46 -21.35 0.33 10.18
C ASP A 46 -21.59 -1.07 10.80
N GLN A 47 -22.00 -2.05 9.99
CA GLN A 47 -22.29 -3.41 10.44
C GLN A 47 -21.02 -4.31 10.52
N SER A 48 -19.80 -3.77 10.43
CA SER A 48 -18.57 -4.59 10.38
C SER A 48 -18.44 -5.57 11.53
N VAL A 49 -18.70 -5.13 12.78
CA VAL A 49 -18.62 -6.01 13.96
C VAL A 49 -19.64 -7.15 13.87
N ALA A 50 -20.88 -6.84 13.50
CA ALA A 50 -21.95 -7.85 13.36
C ALA A 50 -21.61 -8.88 12.26
N VAL A 51 -20.97 -8.47 11.15
CA VAL A 51 -20.51 -9.37 10.08
C VAL A 51 -19.46 -10.35 10.62
N ALA A 52 -18.48 -9.88 11.37
CA ALA A 52 -17.43 -10.72 11.92
C ALA A 52 -17.98 -11.71 12.99
N GLU A 53 -18.84 -11.24 13.88
CA GLU A 53 -19.49 -12.06 14.91
C GLU A 53 -20.37 -13.15 14.31
N ALA A 54 -21.10 -12.85 13.22
CA ALA A 54 -21.93 -13.83 12.50
C ALA A 54 -21.10 -14.97 11.88
N LEU A 55 -19.82 -14.72 11.57
CA LEU A 55 -18.87 -15.73 11.11
C LEU A 55 -18.12 -16.44 12.24
N GLY A 56 -18.40 -16.11 13.51
CA GLY A 56 -17.69 -16.66 14.66
C GLY A 56 -16.24 -16.15 14.81
N VAL A 57 -15.89 -15.04 14.16
CA VAL A 57 -14.56 -14.47 14.23
C VAL A 57 -14.39 -13.65 15.49
N ARG A 58 -13.28 -13.86 16.20
CA ARG A 58 -12.91 -13.05 17.37
C ARG A 58 -12.71 -11.60 16.96
N VAL A 59 -13.34 -10.67 17.71
CA VAL A 59 -13.26 -9.23 17.49
C VAL A 59 -12.64 -8.56 18.72
N LEU A 60 -11.72 -7.62 18.50
CA LEU A 60 -11.26 -6.67 19.51
C LEU A 60 -11.49 -5.24 19.02
N SER A 61 -11.82 -4.33 19.94
CA SER A 61 -11.89 -2.90 19.62
C SER A 61 -10.62 -2.17 20.08
N THR A 62 -10.20 -1.16 19.30
CA THR A 62 -9.13 -0.24 19.71
C THR A 62 -9.57 0.77 20.78
N GLY A 63 -10.88 0.86 21.07
CA GLY A 63 -11.47 1.79 22.04
C GLY A 63 -11.56 3.24 21.55
N SER A 64 -10.79 3.63 20.56
CA SER A 64 -10.85 4.93 19.86
C SER A 64 -10.25 4.80 18.46
N ASN A 65 -10.75 5.56 17.47
CA ASN A 65 -10.22 5.50 16.12
C ASN A 65 -8.75 5.98 16.07
N GLY A 66 -7.84 5.01 16.11
CA GLY A 66 -6.38 5.20 16.11
C GLY A 66 -5.73 5.05 14.73
N GLY A 67 -6.46 4.58 13.74
CA GLY A 67 -5.97 4.26 12.40
C GLY A 67 -5.41 2.84 12.28
N CYS A 68 -5.19 2.42 11.03
CA CYS A 68 -4.84 1.05 10.67
C CYS A 68 -3.56 0.53 11.38
N GLY A 69 -2.55 1.40 11.58
CA GLY A 69 -1.33 1.05 12.32
C GLY A 69 -1.61 0.69 13.78
N THR A 70 -2.51 1.42 14.45
CA THR A 70 -2.93 1.13 15.83
C THR A 70 -3.68 -0.21 15.88
N ALA A 71 -4.61 -0.45 14.97
CA ALA A 71 -5.35 -1.72 14.91
C ALA A 71 -4.40 -2.90 14.68
N ARG A 72 -3.41 -2.80 13.80
CA ARG A 72 -2.38 -3.83 13.60
C ARG A 72 -1.56 -4.09 14.86
N ASN A 73 -1.19 -3.04 15.61
CA ASN A 73 -0.46 -3.18 16.86
C ASN A 73 -1.29 -3.89 17.94
N VAL A 74 -2.56 -3.51 18.10
CA VAL A 74 -3.49 -4.18 19.04
C VAL A 74 -3.63 -5.65 18.67
N GLY A 75 -3.78 -5.98 17.41
CA GLY A 75 -3.87 -7.37 16.95
C GLY A 75 -2.60 -8.16 17.27
N ALA A 76 -1.43 -7.61 16.99
CA ALA A 76 -0.15 -8.26 17.27
C ALA A 76 0.08 -8.51 18.77
N ALA A 77 -0.41 -7.61 19.64
CA ALA A 77 -0.29 -7.74 21.10
C ALA A 77 -1.25 -8.77 21.71
N HIS A 78 -2.30 -9.18 20.98
CA HIS A 78 -3.34 -10.10 21.47
C HIS A 78 -3.38 -11.44 20.72
N THR A 79 -2.29 -11.79 20.05
CA THR A 79 -2.11 -13.04 19.30
C THR A 79 -0.72 -13.62 19.57
N ASP A 80 -0.58 -14.95 19.47
CA ASP A 80 0.62 -15.69 19.90
C ASP A 80 1.35 -16.41 18.75
N GLY A 81 0.90 -16.27 17.49
CA GLY A 81 1.48 -16.96 16.34
C GLY A 81 2.94 -16.62 16.10
N GLU A 82 3.73 -17.61 15.71
CA GLU A 82 5.13 -17.45 15.27
C GLU A 82 5.27 -16.57 14.04
N LEU A 83 4.19 -16.48 13.26
CA LEU A 83 4.06 -15.63 12.08
C LEU A 83 2.84 -14.72 12.24
N ILE A 84 3.00 -13.44 11.99
CA ILE A 84 1.93 -12.45 11.97
C ILE A 84 1.57 -12.17 10.51
N CYS A 85 0.32 -12.41 10.12
CA CYS A 85 -0.20 -12.11 8.79
C CYS A 85 -1.21 -10.98 8.89
N TYR A 86 -0.90 -9.82 8.33
CA TYR A 86 -1.84 -8.73 8.17
C TYR A 86 -2.60 -8.91 6.85
N VAL A 87 -3.93 -8.78 6.90
CA VAL A 87 -4.81 -8.81 5.73
C VAL A 87 -5.78 -7.64 5.85
N ASP A 88 -5.79 -6.74 4.86
CA ASP A 88 -6.72 -5.62 4.88
C ASP A 88 -8.17 -6.11 4.67
N SER A 89 -9.14 -5.47 5.33
CA SER A 89 -10.55 -5.87 5.37
C SER A 89 -11.28 -5.78 4.03
N ASP A 90 -10.64 -5.18 3.03
CA ASP A 90 -11.11 -5.04 1.65
C ASP A 90 -10.36 -5.96 0.66
N LEU A 91 -9.73 -7.05 1.18
CA LEU A 91 -9.00 -8.01 0.37
C LEU A 91 -9.47 -9.45 0.62
N ALA A 92 -9.83 -10.18 -0.42
CA ALA A 92 -10.08 -11.62 -0.37
C ALA A 92 -8.85 -12.39 -0.87
N LEU A 93 -8.27 -13.24 0.02
CA LEU A 93 -7.08 -14.03 -0.27
C LEU A 93 -7.35 -15.17 -1.27
N ALA A 94 -6.35 -15.52 -2.08
CA ALA A 94 -6.35 -16.78 -2.79
C ALA A 94 -6.24 -17.97 -1.78
N PRO A 95 -6.82 -19.15 -2.09
CA PRO A 95 -6.92 -20.25 -1.10
C PRO A 95 -5.59 -20.75 -0.54
N ASP A 96 -4.48 -20.57 -1.26
CA ASP A 96 -3.15 -21.03 -0.92
C ASP A 96 -2.18 -19.89 -0.47
N ALA A 97 -2.71 -18.67 -0.30
CA ALA A 97 -1.88 -17.49 -0.04
C ALA A 97 -1.07 -17.62 1.27
N ILE A 98 -1.72 -18.06 2.37
CA ILE A 98 -1.05 -18.25 3.66
C ILE A 98 -0.04 -19.40 3.58
N ALA A 99 -0.41 -20.52 2.96
CA ALA A 99 0.49 -21.67 2.79
C ALA A 99 1.75 -21.28 1.99
N SER A 100 1.58 -20.50 0.93
CA SER A 100 2.69 -19.99 0.11
C SER A 100 3.61 -19.07 0.90
N ALA A 101 3.06 -18.11 1.67
CA ALA A 101 3.85 -17.22 2.51
C ALA A 101 4.66 -17.98 3.58
N VAL A 102 4.03 -18.95 4.27
CA VAL A 102 4.71 -19.81 5.25
C VAL A 102 5.83 -20.61 4.60
N ARG A 103 5.59 -21.20 3.42
CA ARG A 103 6.59 -21.96 2.69
C ARG A 103 7.82 -21.11 2.36
N ILE A 104 7.62 -19.88 1.88
CA ILE A 104 8.71 -18.96 1.55
C ILE A 104 9.51 -18.59 2.80
N LEU A 105 8.84 -18.20 3.89
CA LEU A 105 9.51 -17.87 5.14
C LEU A 105 10.30 -19.07 5.70
N ARG A 106 9.77 -20.30 5.61
CA ARG A 106 10.49 -21.50 6.05
C ARG A 106 11.72 -21.80 5.18
N ALA A 107 11.61 -21.59 3.88
CA ALA A 107 12.70 -21.86 2.93
C ALA A 107 13.83 -20.81 2.99
N GLU A 108 13.51 -19.57 3.35
CA GLU A 108 14.45 -18.44 3.33
C GLU A 108 14.57 -17.76 4.71
N PRO A 109 15.41 -18.23 5.62
CA PRO A 109 15.56 -17.66 6.97
C PRO A 109 15.98 -16.17 6.98
N ALA A 110 16.69 -15.70 5.95
CA ALA A 110 17.10 -14.29 5.81
C ALA A 110 15.93 -13.34 5.44
N VAL A 111 14.78 -13.88 5.01
CA VAL A 111 13.57 -13.10 4.74
C VAL A 111 12.79 -12.91 6.03
N GLY A 112 12.66 -11.66 6.46
CA GLY A 112 11.89 -11.28 7.65
C GLY A 112 10.40 -11.09 7.40
N ALA A 113 10.04 -10.71 6.16
CA ALA A 113 8.65 -10.51 5.76
C ALA A 113 8.40 -10.89 4.30
N VAL A 114 7.19 -11.39 4.02
CA VAL A 114 6.68 -11.69 2.67
C VAL A 114 5.43 -10.86 2.43
N CYS A 115 5.39 -10.12 1.33
CA CYS A 115 4.24 -9.35 0.88
C CYS A 115 3.66 -9.98 -0.38
N GLY A 116 2.34 -9.94 -0.50
CA GLY A 116 1.62 -10.45 -1.67
C GLY A 116 1.30 -9.37 -2.70
N ILE A 117 0.89 -9.84 -3.88
CA ILE A 117 0.45 -9.02 -5.00
C ILE A 117 -1.06 -9.11 -5.14
N GLN A 118 -1.70 -7.94 -5.33
CA GLN A 118 -3.13 -7.88 -5.60
C GLN A 118 -3.42 -8.25 -7.05
N ASP A 119 -4.43 -9.10 -7.26
CA ASP A 119 -4.93 -9.43 -8.59
C ASP A 119 -5.57 -8.18 -9.24
N PRO A 120 -5.55 -8.07 -10.58
CA PRO A 120 -6.03 -6.86 -11.26
C PRO A 120 -7.56 -6.74 -11.32
N GLU A 121 -8.29 -7.84 -11.08
CA GLU A 121 -9.75 -7.87 -11.07
C GLU A 121 -10.28 -7.30 -9.74
N PRO A 122 -11.23 -6.32 -9.76
CA PRO A 122 -11.86 -5.79 -8.57
C PRO A 122 -12.58 -6.88 -7.74
N LEU A 123 -12.62 -6.72 -6.41
CA LEU A 123 -13.33 -7.65 -5.54
C LEU A 123 -14.86 -7.46 -5.60
N LEU A 124 -15.32 -6.21 -5.47
CA LEU A 124 -16.74 -5.84 -5.43
C LEU A 124 -17.09 -4.81 -6.52
N HIS A 125 -16.52 -3.62 -6.44
CA HIS A 125 -16.92 -2.49 -7.27
C HIS A 125 -16.20 -2.49 -8.62
N ASP A 126 -16.89 -2.96 -9.67
CA ASP A 126 -16.36 -3.03 -11.03
C ASP A 126 -16.62 -1.74 -11.81
N THR A 127 -15.93 -0.66 -11.46
CA THR A 127 -15.97 0.63 -12.15
C THR A 127 -14.72 0.84 -13.01
N MET A 128 -14.75 1.85 -13.89
CA MET A 128 -13.56 2.24 -14.65
C MET A 128 -12.39 2.64 -13.73
N VAL A 129 -12.68 3.27 -12.60
CA VAL A 129 -11.67 3.73 -11.63
C VAL A 129 -11.05 2.54 -10.89
N SER A 130 -11.86 1.59 -10.42
CA SER A 130 -11.36 0.39 -9.74
C SER A 130 -10.57 -0.52 -10.68
N ARG A 131 -11.04 -0.73 -11.93
CA ARG A 131 -10.27 -1.44 -12.97
C ARG A 131 -8.94 -0.76 -13.28
N TYR A 132 -8.96 0.57 -13.44
CA TYR A 132 -7.73 1.35 -13.62
C TYR A 132 -6.77 1.11 -12.47
N ARG A 133 -7.26 1.24 -11.23
CA ARG A 133 -6.42 1.12 -10.03
C ARG A 133 -5.89 -0.29 -9.83
N GLY A 134 -6.73 -1.32 -10.04
CA GLY A 134 -6.33 -2.72 -9.98
C GLY A 134 -5.22 -3.06 -10.97
N LEU A 135 -5.38 -2.67 -12.24
CA LEU A 135 -4.38 -2.90 -13.29
C LEU A 135 -3.06 -2.17 -13.02
N GLN A 136 -3.14 -0.90 -12.60
CA GLN A 136 -1.97 -0.10 -12.27
C GLN A 136 -1.18 -0.75 -11.11
N TYR A 137 -1.89 -1.06 -10.02
CA TYR A 137 -1.27 -1.61 -8.81
C TYR A 137 -0.68 -2.99 -9.08
N HIS A 138 -1.43 -3.85 -9.77
CA HIS A 138 -0.98 -5.18 -10.17
C HIS A 138 0.30 -5.13 -11.03
N TYR A 139 0.30 -4.32 -12.11
CA TYR A 139 1.48 -4.18 -12.97
C TYR A 139 2.70 -3.64 -12.20
N TRP A 140 2.49 -2.62 -11.37
CA TRP A 140 3.59 -2.05 -10.59
C TRP A 140 4.14 -3.04 -9.55
N SER A 141 3.28 -3.83 -8.93
CA SER A 141 3.70 -4.88 -8.00
C SER A 141 4.46 -5.99 -8.70
N LEU A 142 3.94 -6.53 -9.82
CA LEU A 142 4.64 -7.54 -10.63
C LEU A 142 6.02 -7.05 -11.13
N SER A 143 6.08 -5.80 -11.61
CA SER A 143 7.35 -5.20 -12.07
C SER A 143 8.36 -4.96 -10.93
N SER A 144 7.93 -5.11 -9.70
CA SER A 144 8.73 -4.91 -8.48
C SER A 144 8.94 -6.21 -7.69
N GLU A 145 8.52 -7.36 -8.24
CA GLU A 145 8.66 -8.66 -7.58
C GLU A 145 10.10 -8.94 -7.19
N GLY A 146 10.31 -9.47 -6.00
CA GLY A 146 11.62 -9.69 -5.39
C GLY A 146 11.82 -8.90 -4.10
N ASP A 147 13.05 -8.46 -3.83
CA ASP A 147 13.36 -7.70 -2.61
C ASP A 147 12.91 -6.24 -2.73
N VAL A 148 12.04 -5.82 -1.82
CA VAL A 148 11.46 -4.48 -1.76
C VAL A 148 11.77 -3.80 -0.43
N SER A 149 11.67 -2.46 -0.38
CA SER A 149 11.84 -1.65 0.83
C SER A 149 10.56 -0.98 1.33
N PHE A 150 9.46 -1.25 0.68
CA PHE A 150 8.13 -0.73 0.98
C PHE A 150 7.24 -1.89 1.42
N LEU A 151 6.57 -1.78 2.57
CA LEU A 151 5.63 -2.79 3.03
C LEU A 151 4.34 -2.70 2.22
N PHE A 152 3.87 -3.84 1.71
CA PHE A 152 2.58 -3.98 1.03
C PHE A 152 1.58 -4.60 2.02
N PRO A 153 0.87 -3.79 2.81
CA PRO A 153 0.16 -4.27 3.99
C PRO A 153 -1.14 -5.00 3.66
N ALA A 154 -1.66 -4.86 2.44
CA ALA A 154 -2.93 -5.50 2.05
C ALA A 154 -2.89 -7.02 2.25
N VAL A 155 -1.74 -7.67 2.00
CA VAL A 155 -1.38 -8.98 2.51
C VAL A 155 0.12 -9.03 2.79
N CYS A 156 0.48 -9.18 4.05
CA CYS A 156 1.88 -9.22 4.48
C CYS A 156 2.05 -10.16 5.68
N MET A 157 2.98 -11.11 5.56
CA MET A 157 3.35 -12.02 6.65
C MET A 157 4.74 -11.68 7.18
N ILE A 158 4.86 -11.47 8.49
CA ILE A 158 6.09 -11.08 9.19
C ILE A 158 6.42 -12.12 10.25
N ARG A 159 7.69 -12.48 10.43
CA ARG A 159 8.09 -13.29 11.58
C ARG A 159 7.84 -12.54 12.89
N ARG A 160 7.27 -13.18 13.90
CA ARG A 160 7.07 -12.58 15.22
C ARG A 160 8.38 -12.02 15.77
N THR A 161 9.47 -12.77 15.69
CA THR A 161 10.80 -12.33 16.13
C THR A 161 11.28 -11.05 15.43
N VAL A 162 10.97 -10.88 14.14
CA VAL A 162 11.29 -9.66 13.39
C VAL A 162 10.39 -8.51 13.81
N TYR A 163 9.08 -8.77 14.01
CA TYR A 163 8.16 -7.74 14.53
C TYR A 163 8.61 -7.25 15.91
N ASP A 164 8.97 -8.14 16.82
CA ASP A 164 9.44 -7.81 18.17
C ASP A 164 10.76 -7.02 18.14
N GLU A 165 11.66 -7.35 17.22
CA GLU A 165 12.93 -6.63 17.02
C GLU A 165 12.72 -5.21 16.45
N ILE A 166 11.86 -5.07 15.43
CA ILE A 166 11.62 -3.79 14.73
C ILE A 166 10.69 -2.89 15.54
N GLY A 167 9.83 -3.49 16.38
CA GLY A 167 8.80 -2.81 17.16
C GLY A 167 7.52 -2.53 16.35
N PRO A 168 6.51 -1.92 17.00
CA PRO A 168 5.18 -1.72 16.42
C PRO A 168 5.15 -0.68 15.29
N PHE A 169 4.01 -0.60 14.59
CA PHE A 169 3.71 0.52 13.68
C PHE A 169 3.63 1.84 14.45
N ASN A 170 4.07 2.93 13.84
CA ASN A 170 3.97 4.26 14.44
C ASN A 170 2.51 4.75 14.45
N PRO A 171 1.86 4.90 15.62
CA PRO A 171 0.45 5.27 15.70
C PRO A 171 0.18 6.73 15.30
N ALA A 172 1.21 7.60 15.25
CA ALA A 172 1.08 8.96 14.77
C ALA A 172 0.92 9.07 13.24
N LEU A 173 1.20 7.98 12.50
CA LEU A 173 1.11 7.93 11.05
C LEU A 173 -0.19 7.22 10.63
N ARG A 174 -1.08 7.95 9.93
CA ARG A 174 -2.39 7.40 9.52
C ARG A 174 -2.48 6.96 8.06
N GLN A 175 -1.48 7.25 7.23
CA GLN A 175 -1.48 6.96 5.78
C GLN A 175 -0.13 6.58 5.20
N THR A 176 0.89 6.50 6.03
CA THR A 176 2.28 6.23 5.63
C THR A 176 2.99 5.33 6.64
N GLU A 177 2.24 4.70 7.54
CA GLU A 177 2.74 3.77 8.56
C GLU A 177 3.42 2.56 7.94
N GLU A 178 2.91 2.11 6.79
CA GLU A 178 3.46 0.98 6.03
C GLU A 178 4.83 1.32 5.42
N VAL A 179 5.00 2.56 4.97
CA VAL A 179 6.26 3.03 4.39
C VAL A 179 7.32 3.13 5.47
N ASP A 180 6.97 3.76 6.60
CA ASP A 180 7.82 3.85 7.78
C ASP A 180 8.27 2.45 8.26
N TYR A 181 7.30 1.54 8.43
CA TYR A 181 7.57 0.18 8.89
C TYR A 181 8.50 -0.58 7.93
N GLY A 182 8.24 -0.50 6.63
CA GLY A 182 9.09 -1.11 5.59
C GLY A 182 10.53 -0.58 5.64
N TYR A 183 10.72 0.73 5.82
CA TYR A 183 12.06 1.30 5.97
C TYR A 183 12.77 0.82 7.23
N ARG A 184 12.08 0.70 8.37
CA ARG A 184 12.68 0.16 9.62
C ARG A 184 13.06 -1.31 9.46
N LEU A 185 12.16 -2.12 8.89
CA LEU A 185 12.37 -3.55 8.68
C LEU A 185 13.55 -3.81 7.75
N THR A 186 13.59 -3.11 6.60
CA THR A 186 14.61 -3.37 5.57
C THR A 186 16.01 -2.85 5.89
N ARG A 187 16.20 -2.23 7.04
CA ARG A 187 17.54 -1.94 7.59
C ARG A 187 18.28 -3.19 8.09
N ARG A 188 17.53 -4.22 8.49
CA ARG A 188 18.09 -5.42 9.15
C ARG A 188 17.67 -6.72 8.50
N HIS A 189 16.51 -6.75 7.83
CA HIS A 189 15.92 -7.95 7.25
C HIS A 189 15.55 -7.72 5.78
N ARG A 190 15.52 -8.81 5.01
CA ARG A 190 14.96 -8.77 3.66
C ARG A 190 13.44 -8.84 3.72
N MET A 191 12.79 -8.12 2.84
CA MET A 191 11.35 -8.18 2.63
C MET A 191 11.09 -8.54 1.17
N ARG A 192 10.32 -9.60 0.94
CA ARG A 192 10.04 -10.14 -0.37
C ARG A 192 8.62 -9.84 -0.83
N LEU A 193 8.48 -9.26 -2.00
CA LEU A 193 7.21 -9.16 -2.72
C LEU A 193 7.11 -10.32 -3.72
N THR A 194 5.96 -11.02 -3.75
CA THR A 194 5.80 -12.18 -4.63
C THR A 194 4.36 -12.41 -5.08
N SER A 195 4.21 -12.85 -6.33
CA SER A 195 2.94 -13.25 -6.94
C SER A 195 2.43 -14.62 -6.46
N GLU A 196 3.25 -15.38 -5.72
CA GLU A 196 2.83 -16.64 -5.08
C GLU A 196 1.86 -16.40 -3.90
N VAL A 197 1.86 -15.20 -3.34
CA VAL A 197 0.92 -14.73 -2.32
C VAL A 197 0.04 -13.68 -2.96
N ARG A 198 -1.26 -13.93 -3.07
CA ARG A 198 -2.17 -13.05 -3.82
C ARG A 198 -3.58 -13.02 -3.26
N GLY A 199 -4.33 -12.02 -3.68
CA GLY A 199 -5.75 -11.87 -3.41
C GLY A 199 -6.37 -10.77 -4.25
N ARG A 200 -7.70 -10.71 -4.29
CA ARG A 200 -8.47 -9.66 -4.96
C ARG A 200 -8.81 -8.56 -3.96
N HIS A 201 -8.56 -7.34 -4.36
CA HIS A 201 -8.76 -6.16 -3.51
C HIS A 201 -9.93 -5.31 -4.03
N ASP A 202 -10.71 -4.73 -3.13
CA ASP A 202 -11.71 -3.72 -3.48
C ASP A 202 -11.06 -2.34 -3.53
N HIS A 203 -10.54 -1.99 -4.70
CA HIS A 203 -9.86 -0.72 -4.90
C HIS A 203 -10.82 0.47 -4.85
N ASP A 204 -10.26 1.67 -4.59
CA ASP A 204 -11.01 2.91 -4.69
C ASP A 204 -11.82 2.94 -6.01
N HIS A 205 -13.14 2.98 -5.93
CA HIS A 205 -14.05 2.95 -7.07
C HIS A 205 -14.55 4.35 -7.45
N GLU A 206 -14.35 5.36 -6.59
CA GLU A 206 -14.66 6.76 -6.82
C GLU A 206 -13.41 7.58 -7.12
N LEU A 207 -13.42 8.30 -8.26
CA LEU A 207 -12.28 9.13 -8.69
C LEU A 207 -11.89 10.19 -7.66
N ARG A 208 -12.88 10.87 -7.07
CA ARG A 208 -12.63 11.94 -6.07
C ARG A 208 -11.92 11.40 -4.82
N GLY A 209 -12.35 10.23 -4.34
CA GLY A 209 -11.75 9.54 -3.20
C GLY A 209 -10.30 9.15 -3.49
N LEU A 210 -10.07 8.51 -4.64
CA LEU A 210 -8.75 8.13 -5.12
C LEU A 210 -7.79 9.33 -5.21
N LEU A 211 -8.19 10.42 -5.87
CA LEU A 211 -7.35 11.60 -6.05
C LEU A 211 -7.02 12.26 -4.70
N ARG A 212 -8.02 12.41 -3.80
CA ARG A 212 -7.80 12.95 -2.45
C ARG A 212 -6.76 12.11 -1.69
N LYS A 213 -6.90 10.79 -1.70
CA LYS A 213 -6.00 9.84 -1.03
C LYS A 213 -4.56 9.95 -1.57
N LEU A 214 -4.40 9.99 -2.90
CA LEU A 214 -3.10 10.09 -3.54
C LEU A 214 -2.42 11.44 -3.32
N PHE A 215 -3.19 12.54 -3.32
CA PHE A 215 -2.69 13.87 -2.95
C PHE A 215 -2.12 13.87 -1.51
N HIS A 216 -2.89 13.37 -0.54
CA HIS A 216 -2.44 13.31 0.85
C HIS A 216 -1.22 12.42 1.03
N ARG A 217 -1.18 11.25 0.39
CA ARG A 217 -0.01 10.36 0.43
C ARG A 217 1.22 11.03 -0.18
N GLY A 218 1.11 11.67 -1.34
CA GLY A 218 2.21 12.42 -1.94
C GLY A 218 2.77 13.49 -1.02
N ARG A 219 1.90 14.26 -0.36
CA ARG A 219 2.26 15.30 0.60
C ARG A 219 3.00 14.74 1.82
N LEU A 220 2.45 13.71 2.46
CA LEU A 220 2.96 13.17 3.71
C LEU A 220 4.29 12.41 3.56
N ARG A 221 4.63 11.96 2.36
CA ARG A 221 5.89 11.26 2.10
C ARG A 221 7.13 12.16 2.04
N ILE A 222 6.97 13.48 1.88
CA ILE A 222 8.10 14.41 1.78
C ILE A 222 9.01 14.38 3.01
N PRO A 223 8.54 14.50 4.26
CA PRO A 223 9.41 14.41 5.42
C PRO A 223 10.15 13.07 5.53
N LEU A 224 9.50 11.96 5.11
CA LEU A 224 10.12 10.65 5.09
C LEU A 224 11.29 10.58 4.10
N TYR A 225 11.08 11.01 2.85
CA TYR A 225 12.13 11.00 1.83
C TYR A 225 13.29 11.95 2.15
N ALA A 226 12.99 13.11 2.73
CA ALA A 226 14.03 14.04 3.17
C ALA A 226 14.98 13.41 4.21
N ARG A 227 14.47 12.47 5.04
CA ARG A 227 15.27 11.73 6.03
C ARG A 227 15.93 10.49 5.46
N ALA A 228 15.19 9.68 4.70
CA ALA A 228 15.68 8.44 4.14
C ALA A 228 16.80 8.66 3.10
N ARG A 229 16.82 9.82 2.44
CA ARG A 229 17.77 10.21 1.37
C ARG A 229 17.92 9.14 0.26
N ARG A 230 16.92 8.27 0.11
CA ARG A 230 16.88 7.18 -0.87
C ARG A 230 15.45 6.99 -1.35
N PHE A 231 15.27 6.76 -2.65
CA PHE A 231 14.03 6.20 -3.17
C PHE A 231 13.94 4.74 -2.76
N GLY A 232 12.73 4.28 -2.42
CA GLY A 232 12.48 2.89 -2.11
C GLY A 232 12.78 1.98 -3.31
N LYS A 233 13.19 0.73 -3.04
CA LYS A 233 13.24 -0.30 -4.07
C LYS A 233 11.83 -0.83 -4.32
N GLY A 234 11.41 -0.93 -5.57
CA GLY A 234 10.18 -1.56 -5.99
C GLY A 234 9.15 -0.57 -6.53
N PHE A 235 8.03 -0.40 -5.84
CA PHE A 235 6.85 0.32 -6.34
C PHE A 235 7.09 1.80 -6.70
N GLU A 236 7.93 2.50 -5.94
CA GLU A 236 8.25 3.92 -6.14
C GLU A 236 9.59 4.09 -6.85
N THR A 237 9.55 4.11 -8.17
CA THR A 237 10.76 4.28 -8.99
C THR A 237 10.99 5.75 -9.38
N ALA A 238 12.26 6.11 -9.60
CA ALA A 238 12.61 7.43 -10.14
C ALA A 238 11.90 7.72 -11.48
N SER A 239 11.77 6.70 -12.34
CA SER A 239 11.07 6.82 -13.63
C SER A 239 9.63 7.29 -13.44
N ARG A 240 8.87 6.65 -12.52
CA ARG A 240 7.48 7.04 -12.24
C ARG A 240 7.37 8.44 -11.63
N ALA A 241 8.34 8.82 -10.78
CA ALA A 241 8.40 10.19 -10.24
C ALA A 241 8.63 11.23 -11.35
N TRP A 242 9.54 10.97 -12.29
CA TRP A 242 9.76 11.85 -13.45
C TRP A 242 8.54 11.88 -14.38
N GLY A 243 7.87 10.75 -14.59
CA GLY A 243 6.62 10.69 -15.36
C GLY A 243 5.51 11.55 -14.76
N SER A 244 5.37 11.53 -13.42
CA SER A 244 4.39 12.35 -12.71
C SER A 244 4.74 13.84 -12.80
N LEU A 245 6.02 14.20 -12.66
CA LEU A 245 6.50 15.57 -12.81
C LEU A 245 6.28 16.09 -14.22
N ALA A 246 6.60 15.29 -15.25
CA ALA A 246 6.38 15.67 -16.65
C ALA A 246 4.89 15.90 -16.95
N ALA A 247 3.99 15.05 -16.46
CA ALA A 247 2.55 15.27 -16.58
C ALA A 247 2.11 16.59 -15.93
N PHE A 248 2.59 16.87 -14.74
CA PHE A 248 2.26 18.12 -14.02
C PHE A 248 2.77 19.36 -14.77
N LEU A 249 4.01 19.33 -15.23
CA LEU A 249 4.63 20.45 -15.96
C LEU A 249 4.02 20.68 -17.35
N SER A 250 3.38 19.66 -17.94
CA SER A 250 2.69 19.83 -19.22
C SER A 250 1.52 20.83 -19.14
N LEU A 251 0.89 20.99 -17.97
CA LEU A 251 -0.23 21.93 -17.78
C LEU A 251 0.19 23.40 -17.92
N PRO A 252 1.17 23.95 -17.17
CA PRO A 252 1.64 25.31 -17.40
C PRO A 252 2.30 25.48 -18.76
N ALA A 253 2.90 24.42 -19.33
CA ALA A 253 3.48 24.46 -20.65
C ALA A 253 2.45 24.73 -21.77
N LEU A 254 1.15 24.49 -21.54
CA LEU A 254 0.07 24.85 -22.47
C LEU A 254 -0.03 26.37 -22.71
N ALA A 255 0.55 27.20 -21.85
CA ALA A 255 0.62 28.64 -22.07
C ALA A 255 1.78 29.09 -23.00
N VAL A 256 2.76 28.22 -23.26
CA VAL A 256 3.95 28.56 -24.06
C VAL A 256 3.62 28.93 -25.51
N PRO A 257 2.63 28.30 -26.18
CA PRO A 257 2.21 28.73 -27.53
C PRO A 257 1.73 30.18 -27.59
N LEU A 258 1.17 30.70 -26.48
CA LEU A 258 0.73 32.11 -26.43
C LEU A 258 1.93 33.10 -26.48
N LEU A 259 3.11 32.65 -26.06
CA LEU A 259 4.34 33.46 -26.01
C LEU A 259 5.25 33.23 -27.22
N LEU A 260 5.34 32.01 -27.73
CA LEU A 260 6.29 31.58 -28.77
C LEU A 260 5.61 31.18 -30.09
N GLY A 261 4.29 31.41 -30.21
CA GLY A 261 3.52 30.97 -31.36
C GLY A 261 3.38 29.47 -31.46
N PRO A 262 2.97 28.91 -32.62
CA PRO A 262 2.63 27.47 -32.77
C PRO A 262 3.76 26.51 -32.38
N TRP A 263 5.02 26.90 -32.55
CA TRP A 263 6.18 26.11 -32.16
C TRP A 263 6.27 25.87 -30.64
N GLY A 264 5.65 26.74 -29.84
CA GLY A 264 5.54 26.56 -28.39
C GLY A 264 4.74 25.32 -27.98
N ALA A 265 3.89 24.78 -28.88
CA ALA A 265 3.14 23.56 -28.64
C ALA A 265 4.02 22.28 -28.56
N VAL A 266 5.24 22.33 -29.04
CA VAL A 266 6.19 21.22 -28.96
C VAL A 266 6.50 20.86 -27.50
N LEU A 267 6.63 21.84 -26.61
CA LEU A 267 6.99 21.60 -25.22
C LEU A 267 5.94 20.77 -24.45
N PRO A 268 4.65 21.15 -24.38
CA PRO A 268 3.64 20.32 -23.68
C PRO A 268 3.49 18.93 -24.30
N VAL A 269 3.62 18.78 -25.62
CA VAL A 269 3.58 17.48 -26.29
C VAL A 269 4.77 16.61 -25.87
N LEU A 270 5.98 17.14 -25.85
CA LEU A 270 7.16 16.39 -25.40
C LEU A 270 7.04 15.97 -23.94
N LEU A 271 6.51 16.82 -23.07
CA LEU A 271 6.28 16.49 -21.65
C LEU A 271 5.25 15.37 -21.49
N LEU A 272 4.15 15.39 -22.27
CA LEU A 272 3.16 14.30 -22.26
C LEU A 272 3.77 12.99 -22.76
N VAL A 273 4.51 13.03 -23.87
CA VAL A 273 5.19 11.84 -24.40
C VAL A 273 6.21 11.30 -23.39
N ALA A 274 6.98 12.17 -22.74
CA ALA A 274 7.92 11.77 -21.69
C ALA A 274 7.19 11.11 -20.50
N SER A 275 6.05 11.67 -20.07
CA SER A 275 5.23 11.08 -19.00
C SER A 275 4.77 9.67 -19.36
N LEU A 276 4.28 9.44 -20.57
CA LEU A 276 3.87 8.12 -21.04
C LEU A 276 5.06 7.16 -21.19
N ALA A 277 6.18 7.63 -21.68
CA ALA A 277 7.39 6.83 -21.87
C ALA A 277 7.98 6.31 -20.55
N CYS A 278 7.84 7.06 -19.46
CA CYS A 278 8.34 6.69 -18.14
C CYS A 278 7.71 5.39 -17.59
N ASP A 279 6.52 5.00 -18.05
CA ASP A 279 5.87 3.73 -17.67
C ASP A 279 5.27 2.99 -18.88
N ALA A 280 5.98 3.02 -20.01
CA ALA A 280 5.55 2.43 -21.30
C ALA A 280 5.19 0.95 -21.19
N GLY A 281 5.86 0.22 -20.27
CA GLY A 281 5.56 -1.19 -20.00
C GLY A 281 4.13 -1.39 -19.48
N MET A 282 3.66 -0.52 -18.59
CA MET A 282 2.30 -0.54 -18.06
C MET A 282 1.27 -0.31 -19.17
N TYR A 283 1.48 0.69 -20.01
CA TYR A 283 0.56 0.97 -21.12
C TYR A 283 0.50 -0.18 -22.15
N ARG A 284 1.66 -0.83 -22.43
CA ARG A 284 1.70 -2.03 -23.29
C ARG A 284 0.95 -3.20 -22.64
N PHE A 285 1.09 -3.40 -21.33
CA PHE A 285 0.37 -4.43 -20.59
C PHE A 285 -1.14 -4.20 -20.67
N VAL A 286 -1.61 -2.97 -20.43
CA VAL A 286 -3.04 -2.61 -20.51
C VAL A 286 -3.56 -2.75 -21.94
N LEU A 287 -2.81 -2.28 -22.95
CA LEU A 287 -3.19 -2.40 -24.36
C LEU A 287 -3.43 -3.85 -24.78
N ARG A 288 -2.52 -4.76 -24.37
CA ARG A 288 -2.61 -6.19 -24.72
C ARG A 288 -3.78 -6.89 -24.03
N ARG A 289 -4.16 -6.44 -22.83
CA ARG A 289 -5.19 -7.09 -22.02
C ARG A 289 -6.61 -6.56 -22.30
N HIS A 290 -6.75 -5.27 -22.58
CA HIS A 290 -8.05 -4.59 -22.66
C HIS A 290 -8.27 -3.81 -23.97
N GLY A 291 -7.28 -3.70 -24.84
CA GLY A 291 -7.39 -3.02 -26.14
C GLY A 291 -7.26 -1.49 -26.08
N PRO A 292 -7.31 -0.83 -27.27
CA PRO A 292 -6.95 0.59 -27.39
C PRO A 292 -7.97 1.54 -26.76
N LEU A 293 -9.26 1.24 -26.81
CA LEU A 293 -10.29 2.13 -26.26
C LEU A 293 -10.17 2.24 -24.72
N PHE A 294 -9.96 1.09 -24.07
CA PHE A 294 -9.71 1.06 -22.62
C PHE A 294 -8.41 1.78 -22.26
N LEU A 295 -7.36 1.61 -23.08
CA LEU A 295 -6.07 2.28 -22.89
C LEU A 295 -6.20 3.80 -22.88
N LEU A 296 -7.04 4.39 -23.75
CA LEU A 296 -7.26 5.85 -23.77
C LEU A 296 -7.84 6.34 -22.46
N ALA A 297 -8.89 5.68 -21.93
CA ALA A 297 -9.47 6.01 -20.64
C ALA A 297 -8.48 5.81 -19.49
N PHE A 298 -7.72 4.69 -19.53
CA PHE A 298 -6.65 4.40 -18.56
C PHE A 298 -5.58 5.49 -18.55
N ALA A 299 -5.10 5.93 -19.72
CA ALA A 299 -4.08 6.96 -19.85
C ALA A 299 -4.56 8.32 -19.32
N GLY A 300 -5.84 8.66 -19.57
CA GLY A 300 -6.48 9.86 -19.00
C GLY A 300 -6.52 9.83 -17.47
N LEU A 301 -6.91 8.71 -16.86
CA LEU A 301 -6.90 8.54 -15.42
C LEU A 301 -5.47 8.59 -14.87
N GLN A 302 -4.51 7.94 -15.53
CA GLN A 302 -3.10 7.97 -15.13
C GLN A 302 -2.53 9.39 -15.16
N PHE A 303 -2.90 10.19 -16.16
CA PHE A 303 -2.51 11.60 -16.24
C PHE A 303 -3.03 12.40 -15.03
N LEU A 304 -4.33 12.27 -14.71
CA LEU A 304 -4.93 12.93 -13.54
C LEU A 304 -4.24 12.50 -12.23
N VAL A 305 -3.95 11.22 -12.08
CA VAL A 305 -3.24 10.66 -10.92
C VAL A 305 -1.82 11.24 -10.82
N ASN A 306 -1.08 11.28 -11.91
CA ASN A 306 0.28 11.83 -11.95
C ASN A 306 0.30 13.31 -11.55
N VAL A 307 -0.62 14.12 -12.10
CA VAL A 307 -0.79 15.54 -11.74
C VAL A 307 -1.11 15.69 -10.26
N THR A 308 -2.03 14.87 -9.75
CA THR A 308 -2.47 14.92 -8.34
C THR A 308 -1.35 14.55 -7.37
N ILE A 309 -0.59 13.49 -7.67
CA ILE A 309 0.57 13.09 -6.85
C ILE A 309 1.59 14.21 -6.80
N THR A 310 1.93 14.81 -7.96
CA THR A 310 2.91 15.90 -8.03
C THR A 310 2.43 17.14 -7.29
N ALA A 311 1.14 17.51 -7.39
CA ALA A 311 0.57 18.60 -6.62
C ALA A 311 0.67 18.34 -5.11
N GLY A 312 0.41 17.10 -4.66
CA GLY A 312 0.62 16.66 -3.27
C GLY A 312 2.08 16.80 -2.84
N VAL A 313 3.02 16.33 -3.66
CA VAL A 313 4.47 16.44 -3.42
C VAL A 313 4.90 17.91 -3.32
N ALA A 314 4.46 18.78 -4.24
CA ALA A 314 4.77 20.20 -4.22
C ALA A 314 4.24 20.89 -2.96
N THR A 315 2.99 20.57 -2.57
CA THR A 315 2.39 21.06 -1.32
C THR A 315 3.16 20.56 -0.10
N GLY A 316 3.55 19.29 -0.09
CA GLY A 316 4.36 18.72 0.98
C GLY A 316 5.75 19.36 1.09
N ALA A 317 6.39 19.67 -0.04
CA ALA A 317 7.66 20.36 -0.09
C ALA A 317 7.55 21.79 0.48
N ALA A 318 6.52 22.54 0.10
CA ALA A 318 6.24 23.86 0.65
C ALA A 318 6.01 23.80 2.18
N GLN A 319 5.19 22.84 2.65
CA GLN A 319 4.96 22.64 4.10
C GLN A 319 6.24 22.23 4.83
N TRP A 320 7.08 21.40 4.23
CA TRP A 320 8.36 20.99 4.82
C TRP A 320 9.29 22.20 5.02
N LEU A 321 9.29 23.16 4.11
CA LEU A 321 10.04 24.39 4.25
C LEU A 321 9.48 25.31 5.34
N LEU A 322 8.15 25.40 5.46
CA LEU A 322 7.47 26.40 6.28
C LEU A 322 7.07 25.91 7.68
N SER A 323 6.93 24.58 7.90
CA SER A 323 6.36 24.01 9.13
C SER A 323 7.33 23.08 9.84
N ARG A 324 7.78 23.48 11.04
CA ARG A 324 8.63 22.62 11.90
C ARG A 324 7.91 21.33 12.34
N PRO A 325 6.63 21.33 12.78
CA PRO A 325 5.92 20.11 13.13
C PRO A 325 5.81 19.13 11.95
N PHE A 326 5.60 19.64 10.73
CA PHE A 326 5.55 18.78 9.55
C PHE A 326 6.91 18.15 9.22
N ARG A 327 8.03 18.87 9.42
CA ARG A 327 9.37 18.28 9.28
C ARG A 327 9.64 17.17 10.28
N GLN A 328 9.07 17.26 11.47
CA GLN A 328 9.27 16.33 12.58
C GLN A 328 8.29 15.14 12.62
N LEU A 329 7.41 15.03 11.63
CA LEU A 329 6.35 13.99 11.59
C LEU A 329 6.87 12.56 11.80
N TYR A 330 8.10 12.26 11.37
CA TYR A 330 8.73 10.94 11.50
C TYR A 330 9.86 10.91 12.55
N ASP A 331 9.97 11.90 13.42
CA ASP A 331 11.06 11.94 14.41
C ASP A 331 11.00 10.76 15.38
N ALA A 332 9.80 10.37 15.80
CA ALA A 332 9.60 9.22 16.66
C ALA A 332 9.94 7.88 15.99
N SER A 333 9.77 7.77 14.66
CA SER A 333 10.09 6.56 13.89
C SER A 333 11.59 6.33 13.70
N PHE A 334 12.39 7.41 13.73
CA PHE A 334 13.84 7.38 13.50
C PHE A 334 14.59 8.08 14.66
N PRO A 335 14.52 7.55 15.89
CA PRO A 335 15.26 8.11 17.00
C PRO A 335 16.77 7.94 16.80
N ILE A 336 17.56 8.81 17.43
CA ILE A 336 19.03 8.82 17.34
C ILE A 336 19.62 7.50 17.82
N ASP A 337 18.98 6.84 18.79
CA ASP A 337 19.42 5.59 19.45
C ASP A 337 18.90 4.31 18.76
N GLY A 338 18.18 4.42 17.66
CA GLY A 338 17.74 3.27 16.85
C GLY A 338 16.50 2.53 17.36
N LYS A 339 15.91 2.89 18.50
CA LYS A 339 14.64 2.34 19.00
C LYS A 339 13.51 3.35 18.87
N PRO A 340 12.29 2.93 18.47
CA PRO A 340 11.13 3.80 18.43
C PRO A 340 10.80 4.34 19.84
N GLN A 341 10.51 5.64 19.95
CA GLN A 341 10.21 6.31 21.25
C GLN A 341 8.71 6.37 21.56
N TRP A 342 7.88 5.48 21.01
CA TRP A 342 6.49 5.35 21.46
C TRP A 342 6.34 4.10 22.29
N ASN A 343 5.76 4.25 23.46
CA ASN A 343 5.35 3.12 24.28
C ASN A 343 4.13 2.46 23.62
N SER A 344 4.12 1.13 23.61
CA SER A 344 2.91 0.35 23.42
C SER A 344 1.93 0.73 24.53
N ALA A 345 0.90 1.51 24.20
CA ALA A 345 -0.22 1.74 25.10
C ALA A 345 -1.09 0.52 25.13
#